data_7db4b73fd13ccdb9eda25e731ed0c2a8
#
_entry.id   7db4b73fd13ccdb9eda25e731ed0c2a8
#
_cell.length_a   1.000
_cell.length_b   1.000
_cell.length_c   1.000
_cell.angle_alpha   90.00
_cell.angle_beta   90.00
_cell.angle_gamma   90.00
#
_symmetry.space_group_name_H-M   'P 1'
#
loop_
_entity.id
_entity.type
_entity.pdbx_description
1 polymer ?
#
loop_
_entity_poly.entity_id
_entity_poly.type
_entity_poly.pdbx_seq_one_letter_code
_entity_poly.pdbx_strand_id
1 'polypeptide(L)'
;MGSIADLQKAINKKHGANSLIKMSGDSVQKVETIPTGSMAIDNALGGGIAKGRIIEVYGKESCLHKDTFIGYHVVDKSTGEIVNAKGGKISTLYGRFHKDKNKKYKKNRNDNVDMYVSSVNELGRIFKQKILDVVSTGTQECFKLTTIEGLEIQATANHQFRVEDGYYVRLEELNPGDLVAVHVNTPFENDGRRRGNLYENRPYLDVFLSPIHPHASLKEVRDRKSGKIYTYSRIRRSRAVMEAHMNGLSLEEYKDRFATGDIDDFVWLDPEMHVHHLDEDKKNDSISNLVVISPEEHGREHSLERHNNLRFTETFQEIDSIESTGDAETYDIKVAFPHNNFVANKFITHNSGKSMFASTVMKSAQGLGMECALIDSEHASDIAFMRDILEVDTDSLFVSQPNSGEEALDIALTIAENTENSLIVVDSVAALTPEAELAGDLTDAHVGLQARMMGKWLRKVTAIAHQNGVTLLMINQLRDTIGGFGFGPQQTTPGGRALKFYASQRLSMTRMKQLKQGEDVIGFQAKVTVDKNKVAPPSRKATIDILFHKGISNESAVIDAAILNKLIFKKGAWFTDENGESIGQGRNSVVEYLEENPDYMKDLVGKIRGH
;
A
#
# COMPACT_ATOMS: atom_id res chain seq x y z
N MET A 1 38.22 50.44 7.19
CA MET A 1 37.19 49.39 7.34
C MET A 1 37.86 48.04 7.18
N GLY A 2 37.74 47.15 8.18
CA GLY A 2 38.32 45.82 8.11
C GLY A 2 37.63 44.95 7.05
N SER A 3 38.32 44.01 6.46
CA SER A 3 37.76 43.06 5.52
C SER A 3 36.81 42.07 6.24
N ILE A 4 35.91 41.40 5.50
CA ILE A 4 35.07 40.34 6.06
C ILE A 4 35.93 39.24 6.68
N ALA A 5 37.14 38.98 6.12
CA ALA A 5 38.09 38.00 6.64
C ALA A 5 38.60 38.40 8.04
N ASP A 6 38.84 39.70 8.29
CA ASP A 6 39.28 40.20 9.60
C ASP A 6 38.16 40.08 10.65
N LEU A 7 36.91 40.25 10.23
CA LEU A 7 35.73 40.10 11.09
C LEU A 7 35.35 38.63 11.37
N GLN A 8 35.77 37.68 10.53
CA GLN A 8 35.43 36.25 10.67
C GLN A 8 35.85 35.71 12.05
N LYS A 9 37.08 36.00 12.49
CA LYS A 9 37.56 35.54 13.80
C LYS A 9 36.75 36.12 14.96
N ALA A 10 36.39 37.38 14.87
CA ALA A 10 35.58 38.05 15.91
C ALA A 10 34.15 37.51 15.95
N ILE A 11 33.54 37.26 14.78
CA ILE A 11 32.19 36.69 14.65
C ILE A 11 32.18 35.26 15.19
N ASN A 12 33.14 34.42 14.79
CA ASN A 12 33.22 33.04 15.24
C ASN A 12 33.52 32.93 16.74
N LYS A 13 34.28 33.89 17.33
CA LYS A 13 34.48 33.95 18.78
C LYS A 13 33.22 34.34 19.54
N LYS A 14 32.37 35.19 18.95
CA LYS A 14 31.16 35.72 19.59
C LYS A 14 29.95 34.75 19.46
N HIS A 15 29.81 34.07 18.33
CA HIS A 15 28.62 33.32 17.97
C HIS A 15 28.87 31.82 17.86
N GLY A 16 30.09 31.33 18.10
CA GLY A 16 30.47 29.93 17.99
C GLY A 16 31.35 29.64 16.76
N ALA A 17 32.14 28.57 16.84
CA ALA A 17 32.97 28.11 15.73
C ALA A 17 32.10 27.85 14.49
N ASN A 18 32.59 28.29 13.33
CA ASN A 18 31.89 28.15 12.03
C ASN A 18 30.64 29.03 11.84
N SER A 19 30.36 30.04 12.72
CA SER A 19 29.29 31.02 12.49
C SER A 19 29.49 31.85 11.22
N LEU A 20 30.72 32.03 10.79
CA LEU A 20 31.11 32.60 9.50
C LEU A 20 32.25 31.80 8.91
N ILE A 21 32.04 31.13 7.80
CA ILE A 21 33.06 30.35 7.09
C ILE A 21 33.29 30.93 5.68
N LYS A 22 34.54 30.85 5.22
CA LYS A 22 34.86 31.15 3.83
C LYS A 22 34.69 29.89 3.01
N MET A 23 33.79 29.91 2.05
CA MET A 23 33.57 28.80 1.12
C MET A 23 34.74 28.75 0.13
N SER A 24 35.65 27.78 0.27
CA SER A 24 36.67 27.43 -0.72
C SER A 24 36.22 26.12 -1.43
N GLY A 25 36.77 25.84 -2.62
CA GLY A 25 36.36 24.67 -3.42
C GLY A 25 36.33 23.34 -2.65
N ASP A 26 37.27 23.16 -1.70
CA ASP A 26 37.38 21.96 -0.86
C ASP A 26 36.40 21.95 0.35
N SER A 27 35.76 23.10 0.65
CA SER A 27 34.83 23.23 1.77
C SER A 27 33.36 23.02 1.39
N VAL A 28 33.04 22.77 0.10
CA VAL A 28 31.70 22.45 -0.36
C VAL A 28 31.43 20.99 -0.09
N GLN A 29 30.90 20.68 1.09
CA GLN A 29 30.43 19.33 1.40
C GLN A 29 29.22 19.01 0.55
N LYS A 30 29.28 17.90 -0.19
CA LYS A 30 28.11 17.34 -0.88
C LYS A 30 27.09 16.95 0.20
N VAL A 31 25.85 17.38 0.05
CA VAL A 31 24.78 17.00 0.98
C VAL A 31 24.61 15.48 0.95
N GLU A 32 24.73 14.84 2.10
CA GLU A 32 24.44 13.42 2.24
C GLU A 32 22.96 13.13 1.96
N THR A 33 22.67 11.95 1.46
CA THR A 33 21.33 11.55 1.07
C THR A 33 20.93 10.17 1.62
N ILE A 34 19.64 9.99 1.85
CA ILE A 34 19.02 8.71 2.15
C ILE A 34 18.48 8.15 0.82
N PRO A 35 18.83 6.93 0.42
CA PRO A 35 18.23 6.29 -0.76
C PRO A 35 16.71 6.13 -0.58
N THR A 36 15.97 6.33 -1.66
CA THR A 36 14.50 6.20 -1.62
C THR A 36 14.00 4.77 -1.78
N GLY A 37 14.91 3.81 -1.99
CA GLY A 37 14.58 2.45 -2.41
C GLY A 37 14.34 2.32 -3.93
N SER A 38 14.42 3.43 -4.66
CA SER A 38 14.30 3.45 -6.12
C SER A 38 15.42 4.24 -6.77
N MET A 39 16.25 3.60 -7.56
CA MET A 39 17.30 4.25 -8.33
C MET A 39 16.76 5.37 -9.24
N ALA A 40 15.55 5.20 -9.80
CA ALA A 40 14.94 6.20 -10.66
C ALA A 40 14.63 7.49 -9.90
N ILE A 41 14.10 7.39 -8.68
CA ILE A 41 13.83 8.56 -7.83
C ILE A 41 15.14 9.16 -7.34
N ASP A 42 16.10 8.34 -6.91
CA ASP A 42 17.41 8.80 -6.44
C ASP A 42 18.13 9.61 -7.53
N ASN A 43 18.12 9.13 -8.76
CA ASN A 43 18.67 9.86 -9.91
C ASN A 43 17.94 11.19 -10.18
N ALA A 44 16.61 11.20 -10.05
CA ALA A 44 15.82 12.42 -10.22
C ALA A 44 16.11 13.44 -9.11
N LEU A 45 16.38 12.98 -7.89
CA LEU A 45 16.74 13.81 -6.74
C LEU A 45 18.22 14.23 -6.71
N GLY A 46 19.09 13.57 -7.47
CA GLY A 46 20.54 13.79 -7.44
C GLY A 46 21.26 13.03 -6.33
N GLY A 47 20.69 11.87 -5.94
CA GLY A 47 21.28 10.93 -5.00
C GLY A 47 20.35 10.43 -3.91
N GLY A 48 19.12 10.95 -3.80
CA GLY A 48 18.13 10.54 -2.81
C GLY A 48 17.56 11.70 -1.98
N ILE A 49 16.96 11.37 -0.84
CA ILE A 49 16.40 12.31 0.13
C ILE A 49 17.54 13.02 0.87
N ALA A 50 17.56 14.35 0.86
CA ALA A 50 18.63 15.15 1.48
C ALA A 50 18.60 15.05 3.02
N LYS A 51 19.67 14.57 3.65
CA LYS A 51 19.79 14.50 5.12
C LYS A 51 19.80 15.88 5.77
N GLY A 52 19.27 15.96 6.97
CA GLY A 52 19.20 17.21 7.73
C GLY A 52 18.29 18.26 7.09
N ARG A 53 17.27 17.85 6.34
CA ARG A 53 16.37 18.74 5.58
C ARG A 53 14.92 18.34 5.77
N ILE A 54 14.02 19.25 5.37
CA ILE A 54 12.58 19.02 5.29
C ILE A 54 12.23 18.67 3.85
N ILE A 55 11.55 17.56 3.69
CA ILE A 55 11.07 17.02 2.42
C ILE A 55 9.54 16.93 2.47
N GLU A 56 8.87 17.36 1.42
CA GLU A 56 7.42 17.19 1.26
C GLU A 56 7.13 16.22 0.11
N VAL A 57 6.37 15.16 0.40
CA VAL A 57 5.85 14.22 -0.60
C VAL A 57 4.33 14.37 -0.63
N TYR A 58 3.77 14.67 -1.79
CA TYR A 58 2.37 14.95 -1.91
C TYR A 58 1.76 14.40 -3.21
N GLY A 59 0.46 14.24 -3.22
CA GLY A 59 -0.28 13.77 -4.38
C GLY A 59 -1.76 14.08 -4.25
N LYS A 60 -2.47 13.99 -5.37
CA LYS A 60 -3.91 14.13 -5.38
C LYS A 60 -4.54 13.01 -4.56
N GLU A 61 -5.52 13.34 -3.74
CA GLU A 61 -6.43 12.37 -3.15
C GLU A 61 -7.69 12.27 -4.00
N SER A 62 -8.17 11.06 -4.13
CA SER A 62 -9.45 10.76 -4.72
C SER A 62 -10.53 10.86 -3.64
N CYS A 63 -11.53 11.70 -3.82
CA CYS A 63 -12.54 11.95 -2.80
C CYS A 63 -13.95 11.67 -3.31
N LEU A 64 -14.82 11.25 -2.39
CA LEU A 64 -16.22 10.95 -2.63
C LEU A 64 -17.11 12.03 -2.01
N HIS A 65 -18.22 12.33 -2.66
CA HIS A 65 -19.24 13.25 -2.16
C HIS A 65 -19.79 12.78 -0.80
N LYS A 66 -20.13 13.71 0.09
CA LYS A 66 -20.63 13.45 1.46
C LYS A 66 -21.81 12.47 1.55
N ASP A 67 -22.63 12.41 0.52
CA ASP A 67 -23.82 11.58 0.46
C ASP A 67 -23.56 10.20 -0.15
N THR A 68 -22.32 9.89 -0.58
CA THR A 68 -21.95 8.59 -1.12
C THR A 68 -22.26 7.48 -0.10
N PHE A 69 -23.00 6.48 -0.54
CA PHE A 69 -23.39 5.35 0.31
C PHE A 69 -22.28 4.32 0.41
N ILE A 70 -21.92 3.97 1.64
CA ILE A 70 -20.94 2.93 1.97
C ILE A 70 -21.63 1.82 2.74
N GLY A 71 -21.57 0.60 2.18
CA GLY A 71 -21.95 -0.62 2.88
C GLY A 71 -20.78 -1.15 3.70
N TYR A 72 -20.97 -1.43 4.98
CA TYR A 72 -19.90 -1.93 5.86
C TYR A 72 -20.42 -2.96 6.86
N HIS A 73 -19.50 -3.82 7.30
CA HIS A 73 -19.74 -4.85 8.30
C HIS A 73 -19.07 -4.44 9.61
N VAL A 74 -19.75 -4.70 10.72
CA VAL A 74 -19.22 -4.56 12.08
C VAL A 74 -18.82 -5.94 12.59
N VAL A 75 -17.58 -6.11 12.96
CA VAL A 75 -16.98 -7.39 13.35
C VAL A 75 -16.48 -7.29 14.78
N ASP A 76 -16.76 -8.26 15.63
CA ASP A 76 -16.24 -8.34 17.01
C ASP A 76 -14.75 -8.73 16.95
N LYS A 77 -13.89 -7.95 17.62
CA LYS A 77 -12.44 -8.17 17.63
C LYS A 77 -12.02 -9.47 18.30
N SER A 78 -12.80 -9.92 19.29
CA SER A 78 -12.46 -11.11 20.09
C SER A 78 -12.86 -12.41 19.40
N THR A 79 -13.99 -12.40 18.66
CA THR A 79 -14.54 -13.58 18.00
C THR A 79 -14.30 -13.60 16.50
N GLY A 80 -14.01 -12.44 15.90
CA GLY A 80 -13.93 -12.29 14.44
C GLY A 80 -15.28 -12.42 13.74
N GLU A 81 -16.39 -12.51 14.48
CA GLU A 81 -17.73 -12.70 13.92
C GLU A 81 -18.37 -11.38 13.48
N ILE A 82 -19.15 -11.43 12.40
CA ILE A 82 -19.94 -10.29 11.95
C ILE A 82 -21.12 -10.10 12.91
N VAL A 83 -21.03 -9.05 13.72
CA VAL A 83 -22.11 -8.67 14.64
C VAL A 83 -23.27 -8.00 13.89
N ASN A 84 -22.95 -7.23 12.83
CA ASN A 84 -23.97 -6.50 12.07
C ASN A 84 -23.45 -6.08 10.68
N ALA A 85 -24.36 -6.04 9.71
CA ALA A 85 -24.13 -5.39 8.41
C ALA A 85 -24.93 -4.09 8.35
N LYS A 86 -24.28 -2.99 8.01
CA LYS A 86 -24.85 -1.64 8.00
C LYS A 86 -24.47 -0.92 6.72
N GLY A 87 -25.18 0.16 6.43
CA GLY A 87 -24.85 1.06 5.37
C GLY A 87 -25.27 2.48 5.73
N GLY A 88 -24.66 3.45 5.09
CA GLY A 88 -24.98 4.86 5.29
C GLY A 88 -24.10 5.78 4.49
N LYS A 89 -24.40 7.08 4.55
CA LYS A 89 -23.59 8.10 3.90
C LYS A 89 -22.17 8.12 4.50
N ILE A 90 -21.16 8.38 3.67
CA ILE A 90 -19.76 8.47 4.10
C ILE A 90 -19.57 9.54 5.19
N SER A 91 -20.28 10.68 5.11
CA SER A 91 -20.29 11.71 6.15
C SER A 91 -20.80 11.20 7.51
N THR A 92 -21.79 10.30 7.51
CA THR A 92 -22.29 9.65 8.73
C THR A 92 -21.27 8.66 9.28
N LEU A 93 -20.56 7.94 8.40
CA LEU A 93 -19.50 7.02 8.77
C LEU A 93 -18.31 7.77 9.39
N TYR A 94 -17.90 8.89 8.80
CA TYR A 94 -16.93 9.82 9.37
C TYR A 94 -17.30 10.22 10.80
N GLY A 95 -18.54 10.66 11.01
CA GLY A 95 -19.02 11.03 12.33
C GLY A 95 -18.97 9.88 13.36
N ARG A 96 -18.99 8.61 12.94
CA ARG A 96 -18.85 7.44 13.84
C ARG A 96 -17.40 7.19 14.23
N PHE A 97 -16.45 7.36 13.31
CA PHE A 97 -15.03 7.23 13.59
C PHE A 97 -14.52 8.32 14.55
N HIS A 98 -15.04 9.55 14.43
CA HIS A 98 -14.54 10.72 15.18
C HIS A 98 -15.44 11.17 16.35
N LYS A 99 -16.47 10.41 16.73
CA LYS A 99 -17.48 10.78 17.75
C LYS A 99 -17.06 10.75 19.21
N ASP A 100 -15.82 10.46 19.56
CA ASP A 100 -15.40 10.32 20.97
C ASP A 100 -15.40 11.59 21.81
N LYS A 101 -15.64 12.75 21.24
CA LYS A 101 -15.57 14.03 21.97
C LYS A 101 -16.92 14.58 22.44
N ASN A 102 -18.06 13.96 22.09
CA ASN A 102 -19.38 14.42 22.53
C ASN A 102 -19.95 13.52 23.61
N LYS A 103 -19.96 13.98 24.89
CA LYS A 103 -20.44 13.29 26.09
C LYS A 103 -21.87 12.71 26.01
N LYS A 104 -22.66 13.10 25.01
CA LYS A 104 -24.06 12.70 24.83
C LYS A 104 -24.24 11.26 24.28
N TYR A 105 -23.21 10.66 23.72
CA TYR A 105 -23.25 9.33 23.07
C TYR A 105 -22.37 8.27 23.72
N LYS A 106 -21.83 8.52 24.92
CA LYS A 106 -20.95 7.59 25.66
C LYS A 106 -21.54 6.24 26.03
N LYS A 107 -22.82 6.00 25.80
CA LYS A 107 -23.51 4.81 26.37
C LYS A 107 -23.43 3.53 25.53
N ASN A 108 -22.96 3.55 24.27
CA ASN A 108 -23.00 2.37 23.40
C ASN A 108 -21.76 2.21 22.48
N ARG A 109 -20.57 2.61 22.91
CA ARG A 109 -19.36 2.25 22.18
C ARG A 109 -18.89 0.89 22.67
N ASN A 110 -19.04 -0.10 21.80
CA ASN A 110 -18.37 -1.38 21.97
C ASN A 110 -16.96 -1.18 21.38
N ASP A 111 -15.96 -0.88 22.20
CA ASP A 111 -14.55 -0.69 21.80
C ASP A 111 -13.94 -1.99 21.25
N ASN A 112 -14.72 -3.07 21.28
CA ASN A 112 -14.35 -4.40 20.83
C ASN A 112 -14.81 -4.74 19.40
N VAL A 113 -15.07 -3.73 18.54
CA VAL A 113 -15.50 -3.99 17.16
C VAL A 113 -14.62 -3.26 16.16
N ASP A 114 -14.41 -3.92 15.02
CA ASP A 114 -13.82 -3.33 13.82
C ASP A 114 -14.88 -3.16 12.72
N MET A 115 -14.62 -2.28 11.77
CA MET A 115 -15.48 -2.07 10.61
C MET A 115 -14.78 -2.50 9.33
N TYR A 116 -15.52 -3.19 8.46
CA TYR A 116 -15.01 -3.71 7.19
C TYR A 116 -15.90 -3.25 6.04
N VAL A 117 -15.31 -2.81 4.94
CA VAL A 117 -15.98 -2.48 3.69
C VAL A 117 -15.75 -3.58 2.66
N SER A 118 -16.64 -3.68 1.68
CA SER A 118 -16.39 -4.55 0.52
C SER A 118 -15.27 -3.97 -0.33
N SER A 119 -14.33 -4.81 -0.71
CA SER A 119 -13.18 -4.54 -1.57
C SER A 119 -13.12 -5.59 -2.68
N VAL A 120 -12.30 -5.38 -3.69
CA VAL A 120 -12.16 -6.28 -4.83
C VAL A 120 -10.70 -6.68 -4.98
N ASN A 121 -10.44 -7.99 -5.11
CA ASN A 121 -9.11 -8.47 -5.41
C ASN A 121 -8.80 -8.38 -6.92
N GLU A 122 -7.62 -8.82 -7.32
CA GLU A 122 -7.14 -8.76 -8.70
C GLU A 122 -8.03 -9.56 -9.67
N LEU A 123 -8.64 -10.66 -9.18
CA LEU A 123 -9.52 -11.56 -9.94
C LEU A 123 -10.97 -11.05 -10.02
N GLY A 124 -11.24 -9.80 -9.62
CA GLY A 124 -12.60 -9.25 -9.61
C GLY A 124 -13.51 -9.82 -8.52
N ARG A 125 -12.97 -10.59 -7.56
CA ARG A 125 -13.75 -11.18 -6.46
C ARG A 125 -13.87 -10.20 -5.30
N ILE A 126 -15.08 -10.12 -4.74
CA ILE A 126 -15.39 -9.22 -3.62
C ILE A 126 -15.09 -9.92 -2.31
N PHE A 127 -14.33 -9.24 -1.46
CA PHE A 127 -14.00 -9.66 -0.11
C PHE A 127 -14.17 -8.48 0.87
N LYS A 128 -13.94 -8.72 2.16
CA LYS A 128 -14.08 -7.71 3.20
C LYS A 128 -12.73 -7.20 3.64
N GLN A 129 -12.56 -5.89 3.62
CA GLN A 129 -11.33 -5.22 4.02
C GLN A 129 -11.60 -4.26 5.16
N LYS A 130 -10.70 -4.27 6.17
CA LYS A 130 -10.83 -3.43 7.36
C LYS A 130 -10.75 -1.96 6.98
N ILE A 131 -11.68 -1.16 7.50
CA ILE A 131 -11.62 0.30 7.44
C ILE A 131 -10.67 0.75 8.56
N LEU A 132 -9.60 1.45 8.19
CA LEU A 132 -8.64 2.02 9.13
C LEU A 132 -9.14 3.38 9.62
N ASP A 133 -9.60 4.24 8.68
CA ASP A 133 -10.13 5.56 9.01
C ASP A 133 -11.09 6.06 7.91
N VAL A 134 -11.87 7.07 8.25
CA VAL A 134 -12.69 7.86 7.33
C VAL A 134 -12.33 9.33 7.53
N VAL A 135 -11.81 9.98 6.50
CA VAL A 135 -11.29 11.35 6.60
C VAL A 135 -12.14 12.35 5.84
N SER A 136 -12.30 13.56 6.38
CA SER A 136 -12.89 14.68 5.66
C SER A 136 -11.80 15.36 4.82
N THR A 137 -12.08 15.54 3.53
CA THR A 137 -11.15 16.14 2.57
C THR A 137 -11.53 17.58 2.20
N GLY A 138 -12.50 18.13 2.92
CA GLY A 138 -12.99 19.50 2.73
C GLY A 138 -14.02 19.63 1.61
N THR A 139 -14.21 20.84 1.10
CA THR A 139 -15.12 21.13 -0.01
C THR A 139 -14.36 21.13 -1.31
N GLN A 140 -14.82 20.35 -2.29
CA GLN A 140 -14.20 20.20 -3.61
C GLN A 140 -15.28 20.12 -4.69
N GLU A 141 -14.91 20.49 -5.93
CA GLU A 141 -15.77 20.29 -7.09
C GLU A 141 -16.00 18.80 -7.33
N CYS A 142 -17.27 18.43 -7.46
CA CYS A 142 -17.70 17.05 -7.69
C CYS A 142 -18.35 16.91 -9.07
N PHE A 143 -18.22 15.72 -9.62
CA PHE A 143 -18.84 15.30 -10.85
C PHE A 143 -19.70 14.08 -10.57
N LYS A 144 -20.85 14.02 -11.22
CA LYS A 144 -21.76 12.88 -11.14
C LYS A 144 -21.54 12.00 -12.38
N LEU A 145 -21.12 10.75 -12.14
CA LEU A 145 -21.09 9.70 -13.12
C LEU A 145 -22.39 8.92 -13.04
N THR A 146 -23.06 8.75 -14.17
CA THR A 146 -24.28 7.95 -14.32
C THR A 146 -24.02 6.84 -15.33
N THR A 147 -24.43 5.61 -15.02
CA THR A 147 -24.37 4.47 -15.97
C THR A 147 -25.69 4.33 -16.73
N ILE A 148 -25.68 3.65 -17.88
CA ILE A 148 -26.89 3.38 -18.68
C ILE A 148 -27.97 2.66 -17.84
N GLU A 149 -27.56 1.81 -16.89
CA GLU A 149 -28.48 1.10 -15.99
C GLU A 149 -28.97 1.97 -14.81
N GLY A 150 -28.57 3.24 -14.75
CA GLY A 150 -29.04 4.23 -13.76
C GLY A 150 -28.33 4.17 -12.42
N LEU A 151 -27.13 3.58 -12.31
CA LEU A 151 -26.31 3.75 -11.11
C LEU A 151 -25.63 5.11 -11.15
N GLU A 152 -25.60 5.79 -10.01
CA GLU A 152 -25.00 7.11 -9.87
C GLU A 152 -23.97 7.15 -8.75
N ILE A 153 -22.86 7.86 -8.97
CA ILE A 153 -21.89 8.23 -7.94
C ILE A 153 -21.39 9.64 -8.17
N GLN A 154 -21.16 10.38 -7.08
CA GLN A 154 -20.53 11.70 -7.14
C GLN A 154 -19.16 11.64 -6.50
N ALA A 155 -18.17 12.12 -7.24
CA ALA A 155 -16.77 12.11 -6.84
C ALA A 155 -16.01 13.30 -7.43
N THR A 156 -14.82 13.55 -6.93
CA THR A 156 -13.91 14.56 -7.51
C THR A 156 -13.37 14.08 -8.87
N ALA A 157 -13.00 15.00 -9.76
CA ALA A 157 -12.49 14.72 -11.10
C ALA A 157 -11.34 13.70 -11.14
N ASN A 158 -10.51 13.70 -10.13
CA ASN A 158 -9.36 12.80 -9.99
C ASN A 158 -9.68 11.47 -9.29
N HIS A 159 -10.93 11.23 -8.89
CA HIS A 159 -11.33 9.97 -8.26
C HIS A 159 -11.23 8.83 -9.25
N GLN A 160 -10.69 7.68 -8.78
CA GLN A 160 -10.36 6.57 -9.66
C GLN A 160 -11.42 5.47 -9.58
N PHE A 161 -11.90 5.07 -10.74
CA PHE A 161 -12.86 3.98 -10.94
C PHE A 161 -12.19 2.81 -11.65
N ARG A 162 -12.53 1.61 -11.24
CA ARG A 162 -12.08 0.40 -11.90
C ARG A 162 -12.83 0.23 -13.23
N VAL A 163 -12.11 -0.13 -14.30
CA VAL A 163 -12.65 -0.37 -15.65
C VAL A 163 -12.46 -1.83 -16.06
N GLU A 164 -13.03 -2.23 -17.22
CA GLU A 164 -13.14 -3.62 -17.68
C GLU A 164 -11.82 -4.41 -17.65
N ASP A 165 -10.72 -3.79 -18.03
CA ASP A 165 -9.40 -4.44 -17.97
C ASP A 165 -8.79 -4.52 -16.57
N GLY A 166 -9.59 -4.25 -15.51
CA GLY A 166 -9.12 -4.23 -14.13
C GLY A 166 -8.29 -2.99 -13.76
N TYR A 167 -8.16 -2.01 -14.65
CA TYR A 167 -7.47 -0.75 -14.39
C TYR A 167 -8.30 0.21 -13.54
N TYR A 168 -7.62 1.21 -12.99
CA TYR A 168 -8.27 2.34 -12.35
C TYR A 168 -8.01 3.60 -13.16
N VAL A 169 -9.08 4.19 -13.68
CA VAL A 169 -9.07 5.39 -14.52
C VAL A 169 -9.71 6.53 -13.73
N ARG A 170 -9.16 7.74 -13.86
CA ARG A 170 -9.72 8.92 -13.20
C ARG A 170 -11.03 9.31 -13.83
N LEU A 171 -11.94 9.87 -13.03
CA LEU A 171 -13.21 10.36 -13.53
C LEU A 171 -13.04 11.38 -14.68
N GLU A 172 -12.02 12.25 -14.59
CA GLU A 172 -11.69 13.25 -15.63
C GLU A 172 -11.16 12.65 -16.95
N GLU A 173 -10.76 11.38 -16.94
CA GLU A 173 -10.24 10.65 -18.11
C GLU A 173 -11.29 9.70 -18.70
N LEU A 174 -12.42 9.48 -18.02
CA LEU A 174 -13.52 8.64 -18.45
C LEU A 174 -14.47 9.43 -19.38
N ASN A 175 -15.08 8.72 -20.31
CA ASN A 175 -16.04 9.26 -21.26
C ASN A 175 -17.32 8.43 -21.29
N PRO A 176 -18.46 9.00 -21.72
CA PRO A 176 -19.63 8.20 -22.05
C PRO A 176 -19.28 7.08 -23.04
N GLY A 177 -19.73 5.88 -22.79
CA GLY A 177 -19.39 4.66 -23.54
C GLY A 177 -18.30 3.80 -22.89
N ASP A 178 -17.49 4.34 -21.96
CA ASP A 178 -16.51 3.53 -21.22
C ASP A 178 -17.21 2.61 -20.22
N LEU A 179 -16.62 1.43 -19.94
CA LEU A 179 -17.14 0.44 -19.01
C LEU A 179 -16.49 0.60 -17.62
N VAL A 180 -17.30 0.80 -16.59
CA VAL A 180 -16.85 0.89 -15.20
C VAL A 180 -17.32 -0.30 -14.37
N ALA A 181 -16.44 -0.78 -13.49
CA ALA A 181 -16.71 -1.90 -12.60
C ALA A 181 -17.69 -1.50 -11.49
N VAL A 182 -18.74 -2.29 -11.34
CA VAL A 182 -19.76 -2.12 -10.31
C VAL A 182 -20.00 -3.43 -9.56
N HIS A 183 -20.44 -3.30 -8.32
CA HIS A 183 -20.89 -4.40 -7.51
C HIS A 183 -22.40 -4.41 -7.47
N VAL A 184 -23.03 -5.19 -8.33
CA VAL A 184 -24.46 -5.42 -8.34
C VAL A 184 -24.72 -6.80 -7.73
N ASN A 185 -25.56 -6.87 -6.70
CA ASN A 185 -26.11 -8.12 -6.19
C ASN A 185 -26.98 -8.73 -7.30
N THR A 186 -26.40 -9.51 -8.18
CA THR A 186 -27.19 -10.37 -9.07
C THR A 186 -27.67 -11.55 -8.23
N PRO A 187 -28.98 -11.76 -8.04
CA PRO A 187 -29.47 -13.04 -7.59
C PRO A 187 -28.97 -14.08 -8.59
N PHE A 188 -28.35 -15.14 -8.11
CA PHE A 188 -28.05 -16.29 -8.98
C PHE A 188 -29.34 -16.65 -9.74
N GLU A 189 -29.31 -16.57 -11.03
CA GLU A 189 -30.27 -17.31 -11.84
C GLU A 189 -30.08 -18.77 -11.46
N ASN A 190 -31.13 -19.33 -10.88
CA ASN A 190 -31.17 -20.72 -10.48
C ASN A 190 -31.14 -21.49 -11.81
N ASP A 191 -29.96 -21.96 -12.24
CA ASP A 191 -29.74 -22.62 -13.54
C ASP A 191 -30.45 -23.98 -13.66
N GLY A 192 -31.44 -24.22 -12.78
CA GLY A 192 -32.30 -25.38 -12.84
C GLY A 192 -31.61 -26.72 -12.67
N ARG A 193 -30.30 -26.72 -12.37
CA ARG A 193 -29.54 -27.94 -12.10
C ARG A 193 -29.97 -28.52 -10.76
N ARG A 194 -30.94 -29.40 -10.83
CA ARG A 194 -31.30 -30.28 -9.72
C ARG A 194 -30.02 -30.91 -9.16
N ARG A 195 -29.94 -31.01 -7.84
CA ARG A 195 -28.93 -31.79 -7.10
C ARG A 195 -28.88 -33.21 -7.69
N GLY A 196 -28.11 -33.39 -8.76
CA GLY A 196 -27.75 -34.68 -9.31
C GLY A 196 -26.64 -35.28 -8.44
N ASN A 197 -26.87 -36.51 -8.06
CA ASN A 197 -25.98 -37.47 -7.40
C ASN A 197 -24.64 -36.95 -6.85
N LEU A 198 -24.57 -36.82 -5.55
CA LEU A 198 -23.43 -36.43 -4.70
C LEU A 198 -22.14 -37.28 -4.88
N TYR A 199 -22.07 -38.18 -5.84
CA TYR A 199 -20.96 -39.14 -5.99
C TYR A 199 -20.07 -38.92 -7.21
N GLU A 200 -20.42 -38.05 -8.17
CA GLU A 200 -19.60 -37.85 -9.38
C GLU A 200 -18.66 -36.65 -9.36
N ASN A 201 -18.80 -35.72 -8.43
CA ASN A 201 -17.89 -34.56 -8.31
C ASN A 201 -17.23 -34.53 -6.92
N ARG A 202 -16.13 -35.29 -6.74
CA ARG A 202 -15.25 -35.05 -5.61
C ARG A 202 -14.48 -33.75 -5.86
N PRO A 203 -14.64 -32.74 -5.02
CA PRO A 203 -14.02 -31.45 -5.24
C PRO A 203 -12.51 -31.45 -5.02
N TYR A 204 -11.96 -32.47 -4.36
CA TYR A 204 -10.53 -32.59 -4.02
C TYR A 204 -9.89 -33.76 -4.73
N LEU A 205 -8.60 -33.60 -5.06
CA LEU A 205 -7.74 -34.69 -5.52
C LEU A 205 -7.18 -35.45 -4.31
N ASP A 206 -7.03 -36.75 -4.44
CA ASP A 206 -6.47 -37.61 -3.39
C ASP A 206 -5.20 -38.31 -3.90
N VAL A 207 -4.26 -38.59 -2.98
CA VAL A 207 -3.07 -39.43 -3.21
C VAL A 207 -3.21 -40.67 -2.36
N PHE A 208 -2.85 -41.81 -2.96
CA PHE A 208 -2.80 -43.10 -2.29
C PHE A 208 -1.33 -43.43 -2.05
N LEU A 209 -0.97 -43.67 -0.79
CA LEU A 209 0.41 -43.96 -0.37
C LEU A 209 0.50 -45.36 0.25
N SER A 210 1.62 -46.03 0.02
CA SER A 210 2.00 -47.28 0.63
C SER A 210 3.51 -47.25 0.89
N PRO A 211 3.99 -47.48 2.10
CA PRO A 211 3.29 -47.85 3.33
C PRO A 211 2.35 -46.78 3.88
N ILE A 212 1.71 -47.06 5.02
CA ILE A 212 0.64 -46.23 5.58
C ILE A 212 1.20 -44.89 6.04
N HIS A 213 0.61 -43.81 5.54
CA HIS A 213 0.90 -42.46 6.02
C HIS A 213 0.42 -42.28 7.47
N PRO A 214 1.21 -41.69 8.39
CA PRO A 214 0.87 -41.61 9.82
C PRO A 214 -0.49 -40.97 10.14
N HIS A 215 -0.91 -39.99 9.31
CA HIS A 215 -2.13 -39.22 9.51
C HIS A 215 -3.20 -39.48 8.44
N ALA A 216 -3.12 -40.59 7.71
CA ALA A 216 -4.07 -40.92 6.66
C ALA A 216 -5.26 -41.74 7.15
N SER A 217 -6.41 -41.53 6.53
CA SER A 217 -7.52 -42.44 6.69
C SER A 217 -7.27 -43.72 5.90
N LEU A 218 -7.45 -44.87 6.56
CA LEU A 218 -7.31 -46.18 5.90
C LEU A 218 -8.55 -46.48 5.08
N LYS A 219 -8.35 -47.04 3.88
CA LYS A 219 -9.41 -47.53 3.02
C LYS A 219 -9.11 -48.94 2.57
N GLU A 220 -10.02 -49.87 2.90
CA GLU A 220 -9.98 -51.23 2.40
C GLU A 220 -10.72 -51.33 1.06
N VAL A 221 -10.04 -51.85 0.07
CA VAL A 221 -10.61 -52.12 -1.25
C VAL A 221 -10.50 -53.61 -1.52
N ARG A 222 -11.63 -54.26 -1.71
CA ARG A 222 -11.66 -55.69 -2.10
C ARG A 222 -11.56 -55.79 -3.62
N ASP A 223 -10.51 -56.44 -4.09
CA ASP A 223 -10.37 -56.77 -5.51
C ASP A 223 -11.49 -57.75 -5.93
N ARG A 224 -12.24 -57.37 -6.94
CA ARG A 224 -13.40 -58.14 -7.41
C ARG A 224 -13.04 -59.47 -8.10
N LYS A 225 -11.80 -59.59 -8.60
CA LYS A 225 -11.32 -60.78 -9.31
C LYS A 225 -10.63 -61.78 -8.38
N SER A 226 -9.76 -61.29 -7.49
CA SER A 226 -8.96 -62.12 -6.59
C SER A 226 -9.58 -62.31 -5.21
N GLY A 227 -10.59 -61.51 -4.83
CA GLY A 227 -11.19 -61.50 -3.50
C GLY A 227 -10.25 -60.95 -2.41
N LYS A 228 -9.02 -60.58 -2.73
CA LYS A 228 -8.06 -60.03 -1.77
C LYS A 228 -8.46 -58.62 -1.34
N ILE A 229 -8.25 -58.33 -0.07
CA ILE A 229 -8.44 -57.00 0.53
C ILE A 229 -7.08 -56.33 0.54
N TYR A 230 -7.03 -55.13 -0.03
CA TYR A 230 -5.86 -54.24 0.00
C TYR A 230 -6.23 -53.02 0.85
N THR A 231 -5.34 -52.67 1.76
CA THR A 231 -5.48 -51.47 2.59
C THR A 231 -4.57 -50.39 2.02
N TYR A 232 -5.16 -49.24 1.69
CA TYR A 232 -4.44 -48.08 1.20
C TYR A 232 -4.60 -46.93 2.20
N SER A 233 -3.55 -46.14 2.41
CA SER A 233 -3.66 -44.86 3.03
C SER A 233 -4.04 -43.83 1.99
N ARG A 234 -5.00 -42.99 2.35
CA ARG A 234 -5.55 -41.94 1.50
C ARG A 234 -5.42 -40.59 2.16
N ILE A 235 -4.66 -39.70 1.55
CA ILE A 235 -4.57 -38.29 1.98
C ILE A 235 -5.01 -37.37 0.85
N ARG A 236 -5.35 -36.14 1.21
CA ARG A 236 -5.60 -35.09 0.23
C ARG A 236 -4.28 -34.78 -0.52
N ARG A 237 -4.38 -34.57 -1.85
CA ARG A 237 -3.21 -34.23 -2.67
C ARG A 237 -2.58 -32.91 -2.21
N SER A 238 -3.40 -31.91 -1.84
CA SER A 238 -2.91 -30.66 -1.26
C SER A 238 -2.05 -30.87 -0.01
N ARG A 239 -2.44 -31.80 0.88
CA ARG A 239 -1.63 -32.16 2.05
C ARG A 239 -0.31 -32.83 1.65
N ALA A 240 -0.34 -33.75 0.69
CA ALA A 240 0.87 -34.40 0.20
C ALA A 240 1.83 -33.40 -0.47
N VAL A 241 1.32 -32.42 -1.22
CA VAL A 241 2.13 -31.36 -1.82
C VAL A 241 2.75 -30.47 -0.75
N MET A 242 2.00 -30.12 0.30
CA MET A 242 2.52 -29.31 1.40
C MET A 242 3.59 -30.05 2.20
N GLU A 243 3.36 -31.32 2.54
CA GLU A 243 4.35 -32.15 3.24
C GLU A 243 5.60 -32.42 2.38
N ALA A 244 5.44 -32.64 1.07
CA ALA A 244 6.57 -32.71 0.14
C ALA A 244 7.41 -31.42 0.18
N HIS A 245 6.76 -30.28 0.10
CA HIS A 245 7.42 -28.96 0.17
C HIS A 245 8.14 -28.75 1.52
N MET A 246 7.52 -29.09 2.64
CA MET A 246 8.14 -28.99 3.98
C MET A 246 9.42 -29.84 4.09
N ASN A 247 9.53 -30.90 3.31
CA ASN A 247 10.69 -31.79 3.26
C ASN A 247 11.65 -31.47 2.09
N GLY A 248 11.43 -30.35 1.37
CA GLY A 248 12.27 -29.96 0.24
C GLY A 248 12.18 -30.88 -0.99
N LEU A 249 11.05 -31.59 -1.14
CA LEU A 249 10.82 -32.59 -2.18
C LEU A 249 9.73 -32.13 -3.16
N SER A 250 9.80 -32.61 -4.39
CA SER A 250 8.65 -32.61 -5.28
C SER A 250 7.63 -33.68 -4.87
N LEU A 251 6.39 -33.56 -5.32
CA LEU A 251 5.35 -34.56 -5.01
C LEU A 251 5.71 -35.97 -5.50
N GLU A 252 6.41 -36.08 -6.62
CA GLU A 252 6.83 -37.39 -7.15
C GLU A 252 7.94 -37.98 -6.29
N GLU A 253 8.97 -37.21 -5.92
CA GLU A 253 10.03 -37.67 -5.01
C GLU A 253 9.46 -38.05 -3.62
N TYR A 254 8.49 -37.29 -3.13
CA TYR A 254 7.79 -37.63 -1.90
C TYR A 254 7.09 -38.99 -1.98
N LYS A 255 6.40 -39.30 -3.10
CA LYS A 255 5.75 -40.59 -3.34
C LYS A 255 6.78 -41.74 -3.48
N ASP A 256 7.88 -41.49 -4.16
CA ASP A 256 8.95 -42.48 -4.35
C ASP A 256 9.62 -42.87 -3.03
N ARG A 257 9.88 -41.89 -2.15
CA ARG A 257 10.40 -42.14 -0.81
C ARG A 257 9.39 -42.90 0.05
N PHE A 258 8.09 -42.62 -0.08
CA PHE A 258 7.06 -43.46 0.53
C PHE A 258 7.08 -44.90 0.03
N ALA A 259 7.18 -45.10 -1.27
CA ALA A 259 7.18 -46.45 -1.87
C ALA A 259 8.38 -47.28 -1.42
N THR A 260 9.52 -46.66 -1.13
CA THR A 260 10.74 -47.32 -0.62
C THR A 260 10.78 -47.47 0.90
N GLY A 261 9.87 -46.79 1.63
CA GLY A 261 9.82 -46.74 3.10
C GLY A 261 10.87 -45.81 3.72
N ASP A 262 11.52 -44.97 2.94
CA ASP A 262 12.54 -44.00 3.37
C ASP A 262 11.89 -42.69 3.85
N ILE A 263 11.24 -42.73 5.01
CA ILE A 263 10.40 -41.67 5.55
C ILE A 263 10.70 -41.33 7.03
N ASP A 264 11.76 -41.87 7.60
CA ASP A 264 12.09 -41.71 9.02
C ASP A 264 12.46 -40.26 9.39
N ASP A 265 12.97 -39.48 8.45
CA ASP A 265 13.37 -38.10 8.58
C ASP A 265 12.28 -37.07 8.15
N PHE A 266 11.09 -37.56 7.76
CA PHE A 266 10.04 -36.68 7.27
C PHE A 266 9.47 -35.80 8.38
N VAL A 267 9.31 -34.51 8.05
CA VAL A 267 8.55 -33.55 8.81
C VAL A 267 7.08 -33.63 8.39
N TRP A 268 6.22 -33.98 9.32
CA TRP A 268 4.79 -34.15 9.08
C TRP A 268 4.02 -32.88 9.42
N LEU A 269 3.04 -32.57 8.59
CA LEU A 269 2.07 -31.56 8.93
C LEU A 269 1.20 -32.06 10.10
N ASP A 270 0.98 -31.21 11.12
CA ASP A 270 0.12 -31.51 12.25
C ASP A 270 -1.25 -32.04 11.75
N PRO A 271 -1.72 -33.19 12.26
CA PRO A 271 -2.99 -33.80 11.82
C PRO A 271 -4.20 -32.89 12.02
N GLU A 272 -4.16 -31.98 13.00
CA GLU A 272 -5.24 -31.02 13.25
C GLU A 272 -5.23 -29.82 12.29
N MET A 273 -4.12 -29.55 11.61
CA MET A 273 -4.03 -28.44 10.67
C MET A 273 -4.63 -28.80 9.30
N HIS A 274 -5.28 -27.80 8.71
CA HIS A 274 -5.92 -27.92 7.40
C HIS A 274 -5.08 -27.23 6.33
N VAL A 275 -5.04 -27.83 5.13
CA VAL A 275 -4.46 -27.18 3.94
C VAL A 275 -5.61 -26.57 3.15
N HIS A 276 -5.60 -25.25 3.04
CA HIS A 276 -6.60 -24.45 2.37
C HIS A 276 -6.09 -23.95 1.02
N HIS A 277 -6.98 -23.87 0.01
CA HIS A 277 -6.68 -23.36 -1.33
C HIS A 277 -7.05 -21.89 -1.39
N LEU A 278 -6.07 -21.03 -1.63
CA LEU A 278 -6.25 -19.57 -1.65
C LEU A 278 -7.20 -19.10 -2.76
N ASP A 279 -7.20 -19.78 -3.91
CA ASP A 279 -8.06 -19.50 -5.05
C ASP A 279 -9.41 -20.22 -5.02
N GLU A 280 -9.69 -21.00 -3.93
CA GLU A 280 -10.87 -21.88 -3.76
C GLU A 280 -11.01 -23.00 -4.81
N ASP A 281 -10.14 -23.09 -5.80
CA ASP A 281 -10.08 -24.26 -6.69
C ASP A 281 -9.41 -25.44 -6.00
N LYS A 282 -10.23 -26.31 -5.44
CA LYS A 282 -9.83 -27.51 -4.69
C LYS A 282 -9.05 -28.54 -5.51
N LYS A 283 -8.75 -28.24 -6.76
CA LYS A 283 -7.92 -29.06 -7.67
C LYS A 283 -6.59 -28.38 -8.00
N ASN A 284 -6.45 -27.10 -7.73
CA ASN A 284 -5.22 -26.35 -7.92
C ASN A 284 -4.31 -26.52 -6.70
N ASP A 285 -3.56 -27.62 -6.68
CA ASP A 285 -2.63 -27.95 -5.60
C ASP A 285 -1.22 -27.37 -5.84
N SER A 286 -1.10 -26.25 -6.57
CA SER A 286 0.17 -25.51 -6.68
C SER A 286 0.59 -25.00 -5.30
N ILE A 287 1.86 -25.13 -4.93
CA ILE A 287 2.33 -24.76 -3.57
C ILE A 287 2.07 -23.28 -3.25
N SER A 288 2.17 -22.40 -4.23
CA SER A 288 1.84 -20.97 -4.09
C SER A 288 0.35 -20.69 -3.82
N ASN A 289 -0.52 -21.69 -4.06
CA ASN A 289 -1.96 -21.61 -3.84
C ASN A 289 -2.40 -22.28 -2.53
N LEU A 290 -1.47 -22.88 -1.79
CA LEU A 290 -1.77 -23.64 -0.57
C LEU A 290 -1.27 -22.92 0.67
N VAL A 291 -2.10 -22.88 1.70
CA VAL A 291 -1.77 -22.33 3.03
C VAL A 291 -2.23 -23.29 4.12
N VAL A 292 -1.41 -23.43 5.17
CA VAL A 292 -1.74 -24.21 6.36
C VAL A 292 -2.45 -23.31 7.35
N ILE A 293 -3.67 -23.68 7.74
CA ILE A 293 -4.50 -22.94 8.68
C ILE A 293 -5.06 -23.84 9.77
N SER A 294 -5.36 -23.26 10.93
CA SER A 294 -6.00 -24.00 12.03
C SER A 294 -7.45 -24.38 11.68
N PRO A 295 -8.04 -25.40 12.34
CA PRO A 295 -9.46 -25.74 12.17
C PRO A 295 -10.40 -24.57 12.46
N GLU A 296 -10.00 -23.70 13.41
CA GLU A 296 -10.78 -22.51 13.78
C GLU A 296 -10.76 -21.46 12.67
N GLU A 297 -9.59 -21.21 12.08
CA GLU A 297 -9.43 -20.32 10.93
C GLU A 297 -10.17 -20.88 9.71
N HIS A 298 -10.01 -22.17 9.41
CA HIS A 298 -10.71 -22.85 8.33
C HIS A 298 -12.24 -22.83 8.54
N GLY A 299 -12.69 -23.02 9.78
CA GLY A 299 -14.11 -22.89 10.15
C GLY A 299 -14.63 -21.47 10.01
N ARG A 300 -13.81 -20.45 10.31
CA ARG A 300 -14.15 -19.02 10.09
C ARG A 300 -14.32 -18.70 8.62
N GLU A 301 -13.41 -19.13 7.76
CA GLU A 301 -13.52 -18.92 6.32
C GLU A 301 -14.75 -19.57 5.73
N HIS A 302 -15.01 -20.85 6.02
CA HIS A 302 -16.21 -21.54 5.55
C HIS A 302 -17.52 -21.08 6.22
N SER A 303 -17.48 -20.52 7.43
CA SER A 303 -18.65 -19.88 8.05
C SER A 303 -19.00 -18.57 7.36
N LEU A 304 -18.01 -17.80 6.95
CA LEU A 304 -18.18 -16.62 6.10
C LEU A 304 -18.75 -16.99 4.72
N GLU A 305 -18.33 -18.12 4.13
CA GLU A 305 -18.89 -18.66 2.89
C GLU A 305 -20.35 -19.14 3.02
N ARG A 306 -20.71 -19.82 4.10
CA ARG A 306 -22.08 -20.34 4.29
C ARG A 306 -23.13 -19.25 4.52
N HIS A 307 -22.75 -18.12 5.10
CA HIS A 307 -23.63 -16.95 5.24
C HIS A 307 -23.69 -16.09 3.97
N ASN A 308 -22.72 -16.26 3.05
CA ASN A 308 -22.65 -15.58 1.77
C ASN A 308 -22.79 -16.60 0.62
N ASN A 309 -23.96 -17.21 0.45
CA ASN A 309 -24.32 -17.98 -0.75
C ASN A 309 -24.42 -17.13 -2.04
N LEU A 310 -23.82 -15.94 -2.02
CA LEU A 310 -23.70 -15.02 -3.14
C LEU A 310 -22.21 -14.93 -3.48
N ARG A 311 -21.79 -15.55 -4.56
CA ARG A 311 -20.49 -15.27 -5.19
C ARG A 311 -20.58 -13.88 -5.78
N PHE A 312 -20.08 -12.90 -5.05
CA PHE A 312 -20.00 -11.54 -5.54
C PHE A 312 -18.77 -11.42 -6.44
N THR A 313 -19.00 -11.23 -7.72
CA THR A 313 -17.99 -10.80 -8.68
C THR A 313 -18.30 -9.37 -9.09
N GLU A 314 -17.27 -8.62 -9.51
CA GLU A 314 -17.50 -7.37 -10.20
C GLU A 314 -18.25 -7.62 -11.51
N THR A 315 -19.07 -6.65 -11.90
CA THR A 315 -19.72 -6.58 -13.22
C THR A 315 -19.42 -5.22 -13.82
N PHE A 316 -19.60 -5.06 -15.12
CA PHE A 316 -19.27 -3.81 -15.78
C PHE A 316 -20.54 -3.17 -16.33
N GLN A 317 -20.61 -1.83 -16.20
CA GLN A 317 -21.69 -1.03 -16.76
C GLN A 317 -21.12 0.11 -17.59
N GLU A 318 -21.77 0.42 -18.69
CA GLU A 318 -21.40 1.50 -19.59
C GLU A 318 -21.82 2.85 -18.98
N ILE A 319 -20.93 3.84 -19.09
CA ILE A 319 -21.17 5.21 -18.65
C ILE A 319 -22.12 5.89 -19.64
N ASP A 320 -23.23 6.42 -19.13
CA ASP A 320 -24.17 7.25 -19.89
C ASP A 320 -23.71 8.72 -19.92
N SER A 321 -23.38 9.28 -18.74
CA SER A 321 -23.02 10.69 -18.62
C SER A 321 -22.08 10.97 -17.45
N ILE A 322 -21.30 12.06 -17.59
CA ILE A 322 -20.47 12.65 -16.53
C ILE A 322 -20.74 14.15 -16.51
N GLU A 323 -21.30 14.67 -15.43
CA GLU A 323 -21.74 16.05 -15.29
C GLU A 323 -21.17 16.71 -14.03
N SER A 324 -20.73 17.98 -14.11
CA SER A 324 -20.33 18.75 -12.93
C SER A 324 -21.55 19.03 -12.05
N THR A 325 -21.40 18.79 -10.74
CA THR A 325 -22.43 19.06 -9.74
C THR A 325 -22.07 20.22 -8.81
N GLY A 326 -20.93 20.87 -9.07
CA GLY A 326 -20.42 21.98 -8.27
C GLY A 326 -19.69 21.52 -7.01
N ASP A 327 -19.42 22.50 -6.14
CA ASP A 327 -18.66 22.28 -4.91
C ASP A 327 -19.49 21.57 -3.83
N ALA A 328 -18.91 20.53 -3.22
CA ALA A 328 -19.53 19.79 -2.13
C ALA A 328 -18.50 19.34 -1.09
N GLU A 329 -18.97 19.05 0.12
CA GLU A 329 -18.14 18.38 1.14
C GLU A 329 -17.77 16.98 0.68
N THR A 330 -16.49 16.64 0.80
CA THR A 330 -15.92 15.38 0.33
C THR A 330 -15.20 14.62 1.42
N TYR A 331 -15.15 13.32 1.25
CA TYR A 331 -14.57 12.36 2.20
C TYR A 331 -13.82 11.26 1.46
N ASP A 332 -12.88 10.62 2.15
CA ASP A 332 -12.20 9.41 1.69
C ASP A 332 -12.21 8.33 2.77
N ILE A 333 -12.07 7.06 2.38
CA ILE A 333 -11.98 5.90 3.27
C ILE A 333 -10.59 5.31 3.15
N LYS A 334 -9.89 5.20 4.28
CA LYS A 334 -8.64 4.46 4.37
C LYS A 334 -8.95 3.02 4.70
N VAL A 335 -8.54 2.12 3.84
CA VAL A 335 -8.68 0.68 4.03
C VAL A 335 -7.32 0.05 4.29
N ALA A 336 -7.32 -1.08 5.00
CA ALA A 336 -6.12 -1.86 5.22
C ALA A 336 -5.56 -2.37 3.87
N PHE A 337 -4.27 -2.66 3.85
CA PHE A 337 -3.62 -3.29 2.71
C PHE A 337 -4.13 -4.76 2.55
N PRO A 338 -4.06 -5.44 1.37
CA PRO A 338 -3.22 -5.06 0.21
C PRO A 338 -3.92 -4.25 -0.89
N HIS A 339 -5.24 -4.27 -0.96
CA HIS A 339 -5.90 -3.85 -2.20
C HIS A 339 -6.28 -2.37 -2.30
N ASN A 340 -6.09 -1.56 -1.28
CA ASN A 340 -6.32 -0.08 -1.26
C ASN A 340 -7.54 0.40 -2.08
N ASN A 341 -8.57 -0.45 -2.25
CA ASN A 341 -9.80 -0.17 -2.97
C ASN A 341 -11.02 -0.54 -2.12
N PHE A 342 -12.15 0.03 -2.46
CA PHE A 342 -13.40 -0.26 -1.77
C PHE A 342 -14.63 0.02 -2.66
N VAL A 343 -15.77 -0.53 -2.25
CA VAL A 343 -17.05 -0.34 -2.95
C VAL A 343 -17.81 0.84 -2.36
N ALA A 344 -18.11 1.84 -3.20
CA ALA A 344 -18.86 3.03 -2.86
C ALA A 344 -20.00 3.26 -3.86
N ASN A 345 -21.24 3.46 -3.43
CA ASN A 345 -22.43 3.51 -4.31
C ASN A 345 -22.48 2.36 -5.33
N LYS A 346 -21.95 1.19 -4.96
CA LYS A 346 -21.74 0.03 -5.83
C LYS A 346 -20.59 0.14 -6.86
N PHE A 347 -19.91 1.26 -6.98
CA PHE A 347 -18.70 1.41 -7.82
C PHE A 347 -17.44 0.99 -7.05
N ILE A 348 -16.45 0.47 -7.77
CA ILE A 348 -15.16 0.08 -7.20
C ILE A 348 -14.15 1.21 -7.38
N THR A 349 -13.58 1.68 -6.26
CA THR A 349 -12.74 2.89 -6.17
C THR A 349 -11.41 2.63 -5.44
N HIS A 350 -10.39 3.52 -5.56
CA HIS A 350 -9.01 3.24 -5.11
C HIS A 350 -8.24 4.45 -4.54
N ASN A 351 -7.21 4.19 -3.66
CA ASN A 351 -6.31 5.16 -2.99
C ASN A 351 -4.87 5.24 -3.57
N SER A 352 -4.00 6.24 -3.18
CA SER A 352 -2.86 6.73 -3.98
C SER A 352 -1.41 6.24 -3.66
N GLY A 353 -1.13 5.50 -2.58
CA GLY A 353 0.19 4.85 -2.30
C GLY A 353 1.34 5.72 -1.71
N LYS A 354 1.09 6.94 -1.20
CA LYS A 354 2.12 7.84 -0.61
C LYS A 354 2.79 7.28 0.65
N SER A 355 2.03 6.66 1.55
CA SER A 355 2.54 6.07 2.81
C SER A 355 3.52 4.92 2.54
N MET A 356 3.30 4.16 1.46
CA MET A 356 4.22 3.10 1.04
C MET A 356 5.60 3.66 0.64
N PHE A 357 5.64 4.81 -0.05
CA PHE A 357 6.90 5.48 -0.35
C PHE A 357 7.65 5.89 0.93
N ALA A 358 6.94 6.47 1.90
CA ALA A 358 7.54 6.84 3.18
C ALA A 358 8.12 5.64 3.93
N SER A 359 7.41 4.51 3.95
CA SER A 359 7.88 3.27 4.56
C SER A 359 9.14 2.73 3.89
N THR A 360 9.22 2.79 2.55
CA THR A 360 10.44 2.37 1.83
C THR A 360 11.63 3.28 2.15
N VAL A 361 11.40 4.59 2.34
CA VAL A 361 12.46 5.52 2.79
C VAL A 361 12.90 5.21 4.23
N MET A 362 11.96 4.85 5.14
CA MET A 362 12.31 4.42 6.51
C MET A 362 13.19 3.17 6.51
N LYS A 363 12.83 2.13 5.74
CA LYS A 363 13.68 0.94 5.55
C LYS A 363 15.09 1.32 5.11
N SER A 364 15.21 2.20 4.13
CA SER A 364 16.50 2.64 3.61
C SER A 364 17.32 3.42 4.66
N ALA A 365 16.66 4.25 5.47
CA ALA A 365 17.28 5.00 6.56
C ALA A 365 17.79 4.06 7.67
N GLN A 366 16.98 3.07 8.08
CA GLN A 366 17.37 2.03 9.03
C GLN A 366 18.60 1.24 8.53
N GLY A 367 18.63 0.91 7.22
CA GLY A 367 19.79 0.30 6.58
C GLY A 367 21.08 1.15 6.61
N LEU A 368 20.96 2.46 6.84
CA LEU A 368 22.08 3.38 7.08
C LEU A 368 22.40 3.57 8.58
N GLY A 369 21.73 2.82 9.46
CA GLY A 369 21.88 2.94 10.92
C GLY A 369 21.23 4.20 11.51
N MET A 370 20.25 4.79 10.81
CA MET A 370 19.47 5.93 11.32
C MET A 370 18.31 5.46 12.18
N GLU A 371 18.06 6.11 13.30
CA GLU A 371 16.83 5.94 14.06
C GLU A 371 15.65 6.55 13.29
N CYS A 372 14.52 5.84 13.27
CA CYS A 372 13.32 6.26 12.56
C CYS A 372 12.15 6.46 13.52
N ALA A 373 11.43 7.58 13.37
CA ALA A 373 10.19 7.86 14.06
C ALA A 373 9.06 8.12 13.06
N LEU A 374 7.91 7.46 13.29
CA LEU A 374 6.68 7.68 12.54
C LEU A 374 5.67 8.41 13.44
N ILE A 375 5.28 9.60 13.03
CA ILE A 375 4.18 10.35 13.62
C ILE A 375 2.95 10.12 12.75
N ASP A 376 2.15 9.14 13.15
CA ASP A 376 0.93 8.71 12.49
C ASP A 376 -0.25 9.55 12.97
N SER A 377 -0.38 10.75 12.42
CA SER A 377 -1.50 11.66 12.73
C SER A 377 -2.83 11.24 12.08
N GLU A 378 -2.79 10.23 11.23
CA GLU A 378 -3.98 9.64 10.62
C GLU A 378 -4.49 8.41 11.37
N HIS A 379 -3.71 7.87 12.32
CA HIS A 379 -4.00 6.64 13.07
C HIS A 379 -4.30 5.44 12.14
N ALA A 380 -3.62 5.38 11.00
CA ALA A 380 -3.93 4.47 9.89
C ALA A 380 -2.74 3.63 9.42
N SER A 381 -1.63 3.62 10.16
CA SER A 381 -0.45 2.84 9.80
C SER A 381 -0.66 1.35 10.08
N ASP A 382 -0.41 0.52 9.07
CA ASP A 382 -0.39 -0.94 9.19
C ASP A 382 1.05 -1.40 9.45
N ILE A 383 1.36 -1.61 10.73
CA ILE A 383 2.70 -2.00 11.19
C ILE A 383 3.06 -3.41 10.71
N ALA A 384 2.09 -4.33 10.63
CA ALA A 384 2.33 -5.67 10.13
C ALA A 384 2.73 -5.65 8.64
N PHE A 385 2.01 -4.88 7.83
CA PHE A 385 2.37 -4.67 6.43
C PHE A 385 3.76 -4.02 6.26
N MET A 386 4.09 -3.02 7.09
CA MET A 386 5.41 -2.38 7.05
C MET A 386 6.52 -3.38 7.34
N ARG A 387 6.32 -4.30 8.30
CA ARG A 387 7.26 -5.35 8.65
C ARG A 387 7.33 -6.45 7.60
N ASP A 388 6.18 -7.06 7.25
CA ASP A 388 6.10 -8.32 6.53
C ASP A 388 6.28 -8.16 5.01
N ILE A 389 5.91 -6.99 4.47
CA ILE A 389 5.95 -6.73 3.03
C ILE A 389 7.00 -5.68 2.66
N LEU A 390 7.06 -4.57 3.41
CA LEU A 390 8.01 -3.51 3.11
C LEU A 390 9.36 -3.72 3.81
N GLU A 391 9.44 -4.74 4.68
CA GLU A 391 10.65 -5.12 5.42
C GLU A 391 11.25 -3.95 6.23
N VAL A 392 10.37 -3.12 6.80
CA VAL A 392 10.75 -2.10 7.79
C VAL A 392 11.04 -2.81 9.10
N ASP A 393 12.17 -2.53 9.72
CA ASP A 393 12.46 -3.01 11.06
C ASP A 393 11.55 -2.30 12.07
N THR A 394 10.45 -2.96 12.41
CA THR A 394 9.43 -2.41 13.32
C THR A 394 9.85 -2.47 14.79
N ASP A 395 10.81 -3.31 15.14
CA ASP A 395 11.31 -3.44 16.52
C ASP A 395 12.18 -2.22 16.88
N SER A 396 12.81 -1.57 15.91
CA SER A 396 13.57 -0.33 16.07
C SER A 396 12.80 0.93 15.66
N LEU A 397 11.53 0.81 15.25
CA LEU A 397 10.71 1.94 14.80
C LEU A 397 9.92 2.56 15.96
N PHE A 398 10.13 3.84 16.23
CA PHE A 398 9.30 4.60 17.17
C PHE A 398 8.04 5.10 16.50
N VAL A 399 6.87 4.77 17.06
CA VAL A 399 5.56 5.19 16.52
C VAL A 399 4.81 6.02 17.55
N SER A 400 4.32 7.18 17.11
CA SER A 400 3.45 8.05 17.89
C SER A 400 2.14 8.30 17.15
N GLN A 401 1.02 8.25 17.87
CA GLN A 401 -0.32 8.54 17.35
C GLN A 401 -0.95 9.70 18.13
N PRO A 402 -0.56 10.95 17.81
CA PRO A 402 -0.97 12.15 18.56
C PRO A 402 -2.45 12.49 18.34
N ASN A 403 -3.06 13.12 19.34
CA ASN A 403 -4.47 13.53 19.29
C ASN A 403 -4.70 14.90 18.65
N SER A 404 -3.65 15.73 18.53
CA SER A 404 -3.72 17.08 17.94
C SER A 404 -2.51 17.39 17.07
N GLY A 405 -2.65 18.40 16.22
CA GLY A 405 -1.55 18.87 15.39
C GLY A 405 -0.43 19.49 16.21
N GLU A 406 -0.73 20.19 17.30
CA GLU A 406 0.24 20.74 18.25
C GLU A 406 1.05 19.63 18.92
N GLU A 407 0.40 18.58 19.41
CA GLU A 407 1.05 17.42 20.03
C GLU A 407 1.98 16.73 19.03
N ALA A 408 1.50 16.46 17.81
CA ALA A 408 2.30 15.85 16.74
C ALA A 408 3.58 16.62 16.43
N LEU A 409 3.46 17.93 16.28
CA LEU A 409 4.56 18.82 15.93
C LEU A 409 5.53 19.04 17.11
N ASP A 410 5.04 19.00 18.35
CA ASP A 410 5.87 19.10 19.55
C ASP A 410 6.69 17.84 19.75
N ILE A 411 6.12 16.66 19.54
CA ILE A 411 6.82 15.38 19.55
C ILE A 411 7.94 15.39 18.49
N ALA A 412 7.61 15.78 17.23
CA ALA A 412 8.61 15.86 16.16
C ALA A 412 9.74 16.84 16.48
N LEU A 413 9.43 17.98 17.10
CA LEU A 413 10.40 18.96 17.54
C LEU A 413 11.30 18.41 18.65
N THR A 414 10.70 17.79 19.67
CA THR A 414 11.42 17.18 20.79
C THR A 414 12.39 16.10 20.32
N ILE A 415 11.98 15.24 19.38
CA ILE A 415 12.88 14.25 18.78
C ILE A 415 14.02 14.97 18.06
N ALA A 416 13.71 15.97 17.22
CA ALA A 416 14.71 16.69 16.45
C ALA A 416 15.72 17.45 17.32
N GLU A 417 15.32 17.93 18.50
CA GLU A 417 16.20 18.63 19.46
C GLU A 417 17.15 17.69 20.20
N ASN A 418 16.77 16.41 20.39
CA ASN A 418 17.46 15.48 21.28
C ASN A 418 18.06 14.25 20.56
N THR A 419 17.97 14.18 19.23
CA THR A 419 18.58 13.11 18.44
C THR A 419 19.50 13.69 17.37
N GLU A 420 20.44 12.86 16.92
CA GLU A 420 21.31 13.17 15.78
C GLU A 420 21.10 12.15 14.67
N ASN A 421 21.18 12.61 13.40
CA ASN A 421 21.14 11.76 12.21
C ASN A 421 19.94 10.79 12.20
N SER A 422 18.74 11.29 12.51
CA SER A 422 17.48 10.50 12.53
C SER A 422 16.54 10.89 11.38
N LEU A 423 15.56 10.02 11.11
CA LEU A 423 14.46 10.27 10.16
C LEU A 423 13.14 10.34 10.91
N ILE A 424 12.43 11.45 10.77
CA ILE A 424 11.07 11.63 11.30
C ILE A 424 10.10 11.70 10.12
N VAL A 425 9.16 10.79 10.06
CA VAL A 425 8.06 10.79 9.08
C VAL A 425 6.79 11.31 9.74
N VAL A 426 6.11 12.27 9.11
CA VAL A 426 4.79 12.74 9.53
C VAL A 426 3.77 12.34 8.47
N ASP A 427 2.89 11.41 8.82
CA ASP A 427 1.82 10.93 7.93
C ASP A 427 0.44 11.19 8.56
N SER A 428 -0.29 12.21 8.17
CA SER A 428 0.03 13.22 7.15
C SER A 428 -0.16 14.65 7.69
N VAL A 429 0.46 15.63 7.03
CA VAL A 429 0.26 17.05 7.35
C VAL A 429 -1.21 17.45 7.26
N ALA A 430 -1.97 16.84 6.36
CA ALA A 430 -3.38 17.13 6.16
C ALA A 430 -4.24 16.78 7.39
N ALA A 431 -3.82 15.79 8.18
CA ALA A 431 -4.50 15.31 9.38
C ALA A 431 -4.12 16.08 10.67
N LEU A 432 -3.13 16.99 10.61
CA LEU A 432 -2.71 17.80 11.75
C LEU A 432 -3.78 18.84 12.11
N THR A 433 -4.79 18.42 12.87
CA THR A 433 -5.89 19.29 13.30
C THR A 433 -5.48 20.09 14.53
N PRO A 434 -5.56 21.44 14.50
CA PRO A 434 -5.26 22.27 15.66
C PRO A 434 -6.17 21.99 16.86
N GLU A 435 -5.64 22.07 18.09
CA GLU A 435 -6.43 21.87 19.32
C GLU A 435 -7.64 22.78 19.41
N ALA A 436 -7.51 24.03 18.98
CA ALA A 436 -8.61 24.98 18.97
C ALA A 436 -9.74 24.56 18.01
N GLU A 437 -9.42 23.90 16.90
CA GLU A 437 -10.40 23.33 15.97
C GLU A 437 -11.05 22.08 16.56
N LEU A 438 -10.28 21.27 17.29
CA LEU A 438 -10.79 20.08 18.00
C LEU A 438 -11.72 20.44 19.17
N ALA A 439 -11.50 21.58 19.83
CA ALA A 439 -12.30 22.07 20.96
C ALA A 439 -13.51 22.89 20.54
N GLY A 440 -13.53 23.45 19.30
CA GLY A 440 -14.60 24.27 18.76
C GLY A 440 -15.84 23.48 18.32
N ASP A 441 -16.92 24.16 18.01
CA ASP A 441 -18.11 23.59 17.41
C ASP A 441 -17.89 23.32 15.91
N LEU A 442 -18.59 22.33 15.35
CA LEU A 442 -18.49 21.95 13.92
C LEU A 442 -18.88 23.07 12.95
N THR A 443 -19.55 24.12 13.47
CA THR A 443 -19.99 25.30 12.72
C THR A 443 -18.97 26.43 12.77
N ASP A 444 -17.93 26.34 13.61
CA ASP A 444 -16.94 27.40 13.77
C ASP A 444 -15.98 27.46 12.59
N ALA A 445 -15.75 28.64 12.06
CA ALA A 445 -14.83 28.87 10.96
C ALA A 445 -13.38 29.02 11.47
N HIS A 446 -12.59 27.96 11.45
CA HIS A 446 -11.20 27.96 11.91
C HIS A 446 -10.18 28.22 10.78
N VAL A 447 -10.46 29.22 9.94
CA VAL A 447 -9.64 29.52 8.75
C VAL A 447 -8.18 29.83 9.11
N GLY A 448 -7.26 29.02 8.57
CA GLY A 448 -5.82 29.27 8.62
C GLY A 448 -5.11 28.93 9.94
N LEU A 449 -5.76 28.29 10.92
CA LEU A 449 -5.12 27.87 12.18
C LEU A 449 -3.99 26.88 11.90
N GLN A 450 -4.23 25.85 11.11
CA GLN A 450 -3.21 24.86 10.71
C GLN A 450 -2.00 25.52 10.02
N ALA A 451 -2.24 26.47 9.12
CA ALA A 451 -1.17 27.18 8.43
C ALA A 451 -0.29 28.03 9.37
N ARG A 452 -0.91 28.65 10.41
CA ARG A 452 -0.19 29.42 11.45
C ARG A 452 0.64 28.49 12.34
N MET A 453 0.05 27.39 12.79
CA MET A 453 0.73 26.33 13.57
C MET A 453 1.94 25.81 12.83
N MET A 454 1.77 25.33 11.61
CA MET A 454 2.85 24.87 10.74
C MET A 454 3.92 25.92 10.51
N GLY A 455 3.52 27.17 10.22
CA GLY A 455 4.47 28.27 10.01
C GLY A 455 5.31 28.60 11.26
N LYS A 456 4.74 28.50 12.46
CA LYS A 456 5.46 28.68 13.73
C LYS A 456 6.45 27.56 13.98
N TRP A 457 6.02 26.31 13.78
CA TRP A 457 6.84 25.12 13.98
C TRP A 457 8.02 25.07 13.00
N LEU A 458 7.77 25.27 11.70
CA LEU A 458 8.81 25.24 10.66
C LEU A 458 9.94 26.25 10.92
N ARG A 459 9.65 27.43 11.47
CA ARG A 459 10.68 28.41 11.87
C ARG A 459 11.60 27.89 12.97
N LYS A 460 11.07 27.05 13.87
CA LYS A 460 11.88 26.44 14.94
C LYS A 460 12.67 25.25 14.44
N VAL A 461 11.97 24.27 13.84
CA VAL A 461 12.58 22.96 13.52
C VAL A 461 13.61 23.01 12.40
N THR A 462 13.53 23.95 11.45
CA THR A 462 14.41 23.96 10.28
C THR A 462 15.90 24.12 10.65
N ALA A 463 16.23 24.99 11.59
CA ALA A 463 17.62 25.17 12.04
C ALA A 463 18.11 23.95 12.82
N ILE A 464 17.29 23.43 13.71
CA ILE A 464 17.56 22.25 14.55
C ILE A 464 17.78 21.03 13.69
N ALA A 465 16.88 20.75 12.76
CA ALA A 465 16.98 19.63 11.83
C ALA A 465 18.29 19.66 11.04
N HIS A 466 18.71 20.84 10.60
CA HIS A 466 19.99 20.99 9.90
C HIS A 466 21.20 20.79 10.81
N GLN A 467 21.16 21.33 12.03
CA GLN A 467 22.27 21.24 12.99
C GLN A 467 22.50 19.82 13.46
N ASN A 468 21.41 19.09 13.74
CA ASN A 468 21.45 17.74 14.29
C ASN A 468 21.40 16.65 13.20
N GLY A 469 21.38 17.01 11.91
CA GLY A 469 21.30 16.04 10.81
C GLY A 469 19.95 15.31 10.71
N VAL A 470 18.91 15.81 11.40
CA VAL A 470 17.59 15.19 11.43
C VAL A 470 16.85 15.47 10.13
N THR A 471 16.34 14.43 9.50
CA THR A 471 15.56 14.50 8.26
C THR A 471 14.08 14.42 8.55
N LEU A 472 13.30 15.36 8.01
CA LEU A 472 11.84 15.42 8.19
C LEU A 472 11.14 15.11 6.86
N LEU A 473 10.44 13.98 6.79
CA LEU A 473 9.64 13.57 5.64
C LEU A 473 8.17 13.81 5.93
N MET A 474 7.59 14.81 5.26
CA MET A 474 6.23 15.28 5.45
C MET A 474 5.34 14.73 4.33
N ILE A 475 4.46 13.79 4.63
CA ILE A 475 3.45 13.31 3.68
C ILE A 475 2.31 14.32 3.64
N ASN A 476 1.86 14.66 2.44
CA ASN A 476 0.83 15.68 2.27
C ASN A 476 -0.15 15.32 1.13
N GLN A 477 -1.21 16.08 1.05
CA GLN A 477 -2.29 15.92 0.09
C GLN A 477 -2.38 17.17 -0.79
N LEU A 478 -2.91 17.06 -2.01
CA LEU A 478 -3.27 18.18 -2.85
C LEU A 478 -4.76 18.47 -2.65
N ARG A 479 -5.09 19.73 -2.40
CA ARG A 479 -6.47 20.23 -2.33
C ARG A 479 -6.65 21.38 -3.31
N ASP A 480 -7.82 21.47 -3.93
CA ASP A 480 -8.15 22.59 -4.78
C ASP A 480 -8.44 23.83 -3.93
N THR A 481 -8.01 24.99 -4.41
CA THR A 481 -8.24 26.28 -3.71
C THR A 481 -9.59 26.86 -4.10
N ILE A 482 -10.43 27.11 -3.11
CA ILE A 482 -11.73 27.79 -3.30
C ILE A 482 -11.49 29.27 -3.60
N GLY A 483 -12.06 29.82 -4.69
CA GLY A 483 -12.13 31.24 -4.95
C GLY A 483 -10.91 31.90 -5.60
N GLY A 484 -10.08 31.17 -6.32
CA GLY A 484 -8.99 31.76 -7.12
C GLY A 484 -9.52 32.43 -8.40
N PHE A 485 -9.33 33.74 -8.56
CA PHE A 485 -9.50 34.42 -9.85
C PHE A 485 -8.37 34.00 -10.79
N GLY A 486 -8.60 33.00 -11.67
CA GLY A 486 -7.63 32.55 -12.65
C GLY A 486 -8.17 31.39 -13.52
N PHE A 487 -7.65 31.25 -14.73
CA PHE A 487 -8.00 30.14 -15.64
C PHE A 487 -7.40 28.83 -15.11
N GLY A 488 -8.25 27.91 -14.63
CA GLY A 488 -7.92 26.54 -14.17
C GLY A 488 -7.87 26.37 -12.64
N PRO A 489 -8.03 25.12 -12.15
CA PRO A 489 -8.02 24.80 -10.73
C PRO A 489 -6.64 25.07 -10.12
N GLN A 490 -6.55 26.02 -9.19
CA GLN A 490 -5.34 26.24 -8.41
C GLN A 490 -5.26 25.25 -7.26
N GLN A 491 -4.31 24.32 -7.33
CA GLN A 491 -4.10 23.30 -6.32
C GLN A 491 -3.07 23.75 -5.27
N THR A 492 -3.34 23.45 -4.01
CA THR A 492 -2.43 23.73 -2.90
C THR A 492 -2.37 22.55 -1.94
N THR A 493 -1.26 22.45 -1.19
CA THR A 493 -1.13 21.47 -0.10
C THR A 493 -1.58 22.12 1.22
N PRO A 494 -2.27 21.38 2.15
CA PRO A 494 -2.51 21.77 3.54
C PRO A 494 -1.23 22.19 4.28
N GLY A 495 -1.36 22.89 5.41
CA GLY A 495 -0.22 23.43 6.15
C GLY A 495 0.27 24.79 5.65
N GLY A 496 -0.42 25.37 4.63
CA GLY A 496 -0.19 26.72 4.13
C GLY A 496 1.08 26.85 3.26
N ARG A 497 1.43 28.11 2.94
CA ARG A 497 2.59 28.42 2.07
C ARG A 497 3.92 28.11 2.74
N ALA A 498 3.99 28.05 4.08
CA ALA A 498 5.24 27.88 4.81
C ALA A 498 5.98 26.59 4.42
N LEU A 499 5.31 25.43 4.43
CA LEU A 499 5.94 24.17 4.10
C LEU A 499 6.56 24.17 2.70
N LYS A 500 5.89 24.77 1.70
CA LYS A 500 6.41 24.93 0.33
C LYS A 500 7.73 25.70 0.27
N PHE A 501 7.90 26.68 1.15
CA PHE A 501 9.15 27.49 1.21
C PHE A 501 10.24 26.80 1.99
N TYR A 502 9.92 26.19 3.14
CA TYR A 502 10.91 25.54 4.03
C TYR A 502 11.41 24.21 3.47
N ALA A 503 10.56 23.42 2.82
CA ALA A 503 10.99 22.19 2.19
C ALA A 503 12.16 22.40 1.22
N SER A 504 13.17 21.56 1.34
CA SER A 504 14.34 21.53 0.44
C SER A 504 14.08 20.71 -0.81
N GLN A 505 13.29 19.66 -0.68
CA GLN A 505 12.81 18.82 -1.79
C GLN A 505 11.29 18.67 -1.70
N ARG A 506 10.62 18.71 -2.86
CA ARG A 506 9.18 18.50 -2.97
C ARG A 506 8.91 17.55 -4.12
N LEU A 507 8.23 16.45 -3.82
CA LEU A 507 7.91 15.40 -4.77
C LEU A 507 6.39 15.28 -4.90
N SER A 508 5.88 15.37 -6.11
CA SER A 508 4.50 15.01 -6.40
C SER A 508 4.43 13.58 -6.93
N MET A 509 3.54 12.78 -6.36
CA MET A 509 3.27 11.41 -6.77
C MET A 509 1.93 11.32 -7.49
N THR A 510 1.93 10.69 -8.64
CA THR A 510 0.73 10.46 -9.45
C THR A 510 0.75 9.00 -9.92
N ARG A 511 -0.30 8.24 -9.59
CA ARG A 511 -0.48 6.89 -10.10
C ARG A 511 -0.69 6.94 -11.62
N MET A 512 -0.11 5.96 -12.32
CA MET A 512 -0.26 5.78 -13.77
C MET A 512 -1.05 4.48 -14.06
N LYS A 513 -0.46 3.59 -14.82
CA LYS A 513 -1.04 2.31 -15.23
C LYS A 513 -0.76 1.20 -14.21
N GLN A 514 -1.55 0.14 -14.28
CA GLN A 514 -1.28 -1.10 -13.55
C GLN A 514 -0.16 -1.92 -14.17
N LEU A 515 0.47 -2.74 -13.34
CA LEU A 515 1.44 -3.74 -13.75
C LEU A 515 0.78 -5.11 -13.68
N LYS A 516 0.89 -5.89 -14.76
CA LYS A 516 0.29 -7.22 -14.87
C LYS A 516 1.36 -8.29 -15.10
N GLN A 517 1.10 -9.48 -14.56
CA GLN A 517 1.82 -10.71 -14.89
C GLN A 517 0.78 -11.75 -15.35
N GLY A 518 0.72 -11.99 -16.66
CA GLY A 518 -0.42 -12.69 -17.25
C GLY A 518 -1.71 -11.89 -17.12
N GLU A 519 -2.73 -12.47 -16.50
CA GLU A 519 -4.02 -11.80 -16.19
C GLU A 519 -4.00 -11.11 -14.81
N ASP A 520 -3.03 -11.41 -13.95
CA ASP A 520 -2.97 -10.90 -12.59
C ASP A 520 -2.36 -9.49 -12.51
N VAL A 521 -2.97 -8.63 -11.71
CA VAL A 521 -2.45 -7.30 -11.39
C VAL A 521 -1.51 -7.41 -10.20
N ILE A 522 -0.22 -7.31 -10.45
CA ILE A 522 0.83 -7.44 -9.43
C ILE A 522 1.22 -6.11 -8.78
N GLY A 523 0.76 -4.98 -9.33
CA GLY A 523 1.13 -3.66 -8.83
C GLY A 523 0.64 -2.53 -9.72
N PHE A 524 1.25 -1.36 -9.56
CA PHE A 524 0.99 -0.21 -10.42
C PHE A 524 2.24 0.62 -10.64
N GLN A 525 2.24 1.35 -11.74
CA GLN A 525 3.26 2.33 -12.04
C GLN A 525 2.87 3.69 -11.48
N ALA A 526 3.81 4.38 -10.85
CA ALA A 526 3.62 5.74 -10.37
C ALA A 526 4.66 6.68 -10.98
N LYS A 527 4.21 7.90 -11.30
CA LYS A 527 5.07 8.99 -11.73
C LYS A 527 5.40 9.86 -10.54
N VAL A 528 6.67 10.04 -10.28
CA VAL A 528 7.20 10.96 -9.28
C VAL A 528 7.80 12.16 -10.02
N THR A 529 7.33 13.37 -9.71
CA THR A 529 7.90 14.61 -10.25
C THR A 529 8.57 15.38 -9.13
N VAL A 530 9.79 15.81 -9.35
CA VAL A 530 10.56 16.63 -8.40
C VAL A 530 10.24 18.10 -8.67
N ASP A 531 9.23 18.65 -7.98
CA ASP A 531 8.77 20.02 -8.23
C ASP A 531 9.70 21.08 -7.63
N LYS A 532 10.42 20.72 -6.57
CA LYS A 532 11.44 21.56 -5.94
C LYS A 532 12.62 20.73 -5.50
N ASN A 533 13.82 21.22 -5.74
CA ASN A 533 15.06 20.62 -5.24
C ASN A 533 16.11 21.72 -5.01
N LYS A 534 16.63 21.83 -3.79
CA LYS A 534 17.68 22.78 -3.42
C LYS A 534 19.09 22.16 -3.46
N VAL A 535 19.19 20.84 -3.65
CA VAL A 535 20.46 20.11 -3.64
C VAL A 535 20.85 19.55 -5.01
N ALA A 536 19.92 19.56 -5.97
CA ALA A 536 20.13 19.15 -7.35
C ALA A 536 19.14 19.89 -8.28
N PRO A 537 19.27 19.81 -9.62
CA PRO A 537 18.32 20.42 -10.55
C PRO A 537 16.89 19.91 -10.35
N PRO A 538 15.90 20.80 -10.23
CA PRO A 538 14.48 20.44 -10.10
C PRO A 538 13.86 20.01 -11.44
N SER A 539 12.54 19.72 -11.43
CA SER A 539 11.70 19.39 -12.58
C SER A 539 12.04 18.06 -13.27
N ARG A 540 12.85 17.22 -12.63
CA ARG A 540 13.09 15.85 -13.08
C ARG A 540 11.90 14.96 -12.72
N LYS A 541 11.72 13.92 -13.53
CA LYS A 541 10.63 12.95 -13.38
C LYS A 541 11.21 11.56 -13.30
N ALA A 542 10.63 10.73 -12.45
CA ALA A 542 10.89 9.30 -12.37
C ALA A 542 9.56 8.55 -12.54
N THR A 543 9.63 7.41 -13.18
CA THR A 543 8.53 6.44 -13.20
C THR A 543 8.99 5.24 -12.38
N ILE A 544 8.17 4.79 -11.46
CA ILE A 544 8.46 3.68 -10.56
C ILE A 544 7.37 2.64 -10.63
N ASP A 545 7.76 1.38 -10.49
CA ASP A 545 6.86 0.27 -10.35
C ASP A 545 6.67 -0.01 -8.85
N ILE A 546 5.42 -0.07 -8.41
CA ILE A 546 5.03 -0.38 -7.04
C ILE A 546 4.29 -1.71 -7.07
N LEU A 547 4.90 -2.75 -6.49
CA LEU A 547 4.36 -4.11 -6.44
C LEU A 547 3.64 -4.34 -5.11
N PHE A 548 2.51 -5.02 -5.14
CA PHE A 548 1.69 -5.22 -3.95
C PHE A 548 2.37 -6.13 -2.91
N HIS A 549 3.14 -7.10 -3.35
CA HIS A 549 3.84 -8.06 -2.49
C HIS A 549 5.23 -7.60 -2.01
N LYS A 550 5.75 -6.46 -2.51
CA LYS A 550 7.13 -6.03 -2.25
C LYS A 550 7.28 -4.52 -1.99
N GLY A 551 6.32 -3.70 -2.42
CA GLY A 551 6.44 -2.25 -2.43
C GLY A 551 7.14 -1.73 -3.69
N ILE A 552 8.02 -0.74 -3.55
CA ILE A 552 8.72 -0.13 -4.70
C ILE A 552 9.75 -1.11 -5.28
N SER A 553 9.60 -1.48 -6.58
CA SER A 553 10.58 -2.31 -7.28
C SER A 553 11.77 -1.49 -7.77
N ASN A 554 12.93 -1.75 -7.16
CA ASN A 554 14.19 -1.14 -7.60
C ASN A 554 14.74 -1.84 -8.83
N GLU A 555 14.48 -3.12 -9.02
CA GLU A 555 14.90 -3.95 -10.15
C GLU A 555 14.44 -3.33 -11.47
N SER A 556 13.17 -2.96 -11.54
CA SER A 556 12.61 -2.26 -12.71
C SER A 556 13.35 -0.97 -13.04
N ALA A 557 13.72 -0.19 -12.03
CA ALA A 557 14.48 1.04 -12.21
C ALA A 557 15.92 0.78 -12.65
N VAL A 558 16.55 -0.26 -12.09
CA VAL A 558 17.91 -0.69 -12.49
C VAL A 558 17.94 -1.17 -13.93
N ILE A 559 16.95 -1.96 -14.38
CA ILE A 559 16.84 -2.41 -15.77
C ILE A 559 16.80 -1.21 -16.72
N ASP A 560 15.95 -0.21 -16.46
CA ASP A 560 15.84 0.96 -17.31
C ASP A 560 17.15 1.77 -17.36
N ALA A 561 17.79 1.95 -16.21
CA ALA A 561 19.08 2.61 -16.13
C ALA A 561 20.19 1.81 -16.82
N ALA A 562 20.21 0.50 -16.69
CA ALA A 562 21.18 -0.39 -17.35
C ALA A 562 21.02 -0.38 -18.86
N ILE A 563 19.78 -0.33 -19.37
CA ILE A 563 19.53 -0.18 -20.83
C ILE A 563 20.06 1.16 -21.33
N LEU A 564 19.82 2.26 -20.61
CA LEU A 564 20.29 3.60 -20.97
C LEU A 564 21.83 3.66 -20.98
N ASN A 565 22.49 2.97 -20.05
CA ASN A 565 23.95 2.88 -19.94
C ASN A 565 24.58 1.78 -20.81
N LYS A 566 23.77 1.08 -21.63
CA LYS A 566 24.23 -0.01 -22.51
C LYS A 566 24.90 -1.18 -21.76
N LEU A 567 24.45 -1.46 -20.56
CA LEU A 567 24.84 -2.62 -19.73
C LEU A 567 23.85 -3.78 -19.91
N ILE A 568 22.61 -3.47 -20.31
CA ILE A 568 21.60 -4.46 -20.73
C ILE A 568 21.13 -4.05 -22.13
N PHE A 569 20.99 -5.03 -23.02
CA PHE A 569 20.53 -4.84 -24.40
C PHE A 569 19.17 -5.51 -24.59
N LYS A 570 18.24 -4.79 -25.24
CA LYS A 570 16.91 -5.30 -25.56
C LYS A 570 16.77 -5.50 -27.08
N LYS A 571 16.42 -6.74 -27.48
CA LYS A 571 16.11 -7.08 -28.88
C LYS A 571 14.76 -7.78 -28.95
N GLY A 572 13.73 -7.04 -29.37
CA GLY A 572 12.36 -7.53 -29.29
C GLY A 572 11.92 -7.77 -27.85
N ALA A 573 11.49 -8.98 -27.51
CA ALA A 573 11.13 -9.37 -26.16
C ALA A 573 12.33 -9.89 -25.34
N TRP A 574 13.50 -10.11 -25.94
CA TRP A 574 14.68 -10.69 -25.29
C TRP A 574 15.59 -9.62 -24.72
N PHE A 575 16.15 -9.92 -23.54
CA PHE A 575 17.14 -9.10 -22.86
C PHE A 575 18.42 -9.88 -22.70
N THR A 576 19.56 -9.24 -22.96
CA THR A 576 20.90 -9.80 -22.79
C THR A 576 21.76 -8.85 -21.98
N ASP A 577 22.75 -9.39 -21.29
CA ASP A 577 23.80 -8.63 -20.62
C ASP A 577 24.84 -8.06 -21.59
N GLU A 578 25.89 -7.42 -21.07
CA GLU A 578 27.00 -6.87 -21.84
C GLU A 578 27.84 -7.95 -22.56
N ASN A 579 27.80 -9.21 -22.13
CA ASN A 579 28.50 -10.34 -22.73
C ASN A 579 27.65 -11.03 -23.82
N GLY A 580 26.38 -10.64 -23.98
CA GLY A 580 25.43 -11.24 -24.92
C GLY A 580 24.70 -12.47 -24.35
N GLU A 581 24.86 -12.76 -23.04
CA GLU A 581 24.12 -13.83 -22.36
C GLU A 581 22.67 -13.41 -22.11
N SER A 582 21.73 -14.35 -22.31
CA SER A 582 20.30 -14.07 -22.13
C SER A 582 19.95 -14.00 -20.65
N ILE A 583 19.37 -12.88 -20.22
CA ILE A 583 18.92 -12.66 -18.84
C ILE A 583 17.39 -12.73 -18.69
N GLY A 584 16.65 -12.94 -19.80
CA GLY A 584 15.20 -13.17 -19.74
C GLY A 584 14.45 -12.78 -21.01
N GLN A 585 13.23 -13.33 -21.12
CA GLN A 585 12.28 -12.96 -22.16
C GLN A 585 11.12 -12.19 -21.51
N GLY A 586 10.97 -10.92 -21.86
CA GLY A 586 10.03 -10.00 -21.21
C GLY A 586 10.63 -9.34 -19.98
N ARG A 587 10.04 -8.19 -19.58
CA ARG A 587 10.55 -7.37 -18.47
C ARG A 587 10.46 -8.11 -17.12
N ASN A 588 9.36 -8.83 -16.89
CA ASN A 588 9.13 -9.52 -15.62
C ASN A 588 10.18 -10.60 -15.37
N SER A 589 10.53 -11.43 -16.39
CA SER A 589 11.59 -12.43 -16.23
C SER A 589 12.97 -11.83 -15.96
N VAL A 590 13.23 -10.60 -16.43
CA VAL A 590 14.48 -9.90 -16.08
C VAL A 590 14.43 -9.37 -14.64
N VAL A 591 13.27 -8.93 -14.16
CA VAL A 591 13.07 -8.55 -12.75
C VAL A 591 13.33 -9.75 -11.85
N GLU A 592 12.71 -10.89 -12.13
CA GLU A 592 12.93 -12.16 -11.43
C GLU A 592 14.40 -12.57 -11.45
N TYR A 593 15.05 -12.48 -12.61
CA TYR A 593 16.49 -12.76 -12.72
C TYR A 593 17.35 -11.88 -11.81
N LEU A 594 17.04 -10.58 -11.73
CA LEU A 594 17.77 -9.66 -10.83
C LEU A 594 17.50 -9.94 -9.35
N GLU A 595 16.31 -10.39 -9.00
CA GLU A 595 15.95 -10.82 -7.64
C GLU A 595 16.70 -12.07 -7.22
N GLU A 596 16.81 -13.05 -8.09
CA GLU A 596 17.54 -14.29 -7.88
C GLU A 596 19.07 -14.10 -7.90
N ASN A 597 19.56 -13.03 -8.53
CA ASN A 597 20.99 -12.73 -8.69
C ASN A 597 21.38 -11.36 -8.07
N PRO A 598 21.33 -11.20 -6.75
CA PRO A 598 21.57 -9.92 -6.07
C PRO A 598 22.98 -9.37 -6.27
N ASP A 599 23.98 -10.22 -6.48
CA ASP A 599 25.37 -9.79 -6.73
C ASP A 599 25.52 -9.19 -8.14
N TYR A 600 24.83 -9.76 -9.14
CA TYR A 600 24.77 -9.17 -10.48
C TYR A 600 24.03 -7.83 -10.45
N MET A 601 22.95 -7.73 -9.69
CA MET A 601 22.24 -6.47 -9.50
C MET A 601 23.12 -5.39 -8.84
N LYS A 602 23.91 -5.75 -7.82
CA LYS A 602 24.87 -4.84 -7.18
C LYS A 602 25.94 -4.36 -8.14
N ASP A 603 26.47 -5.24 -8.98
CA ASP A 603 27.47 -4.91 -10.01
C ASP A 603 26.89 -3.91 -11.03
N LEU A 604 25.66 -4.16 -11.52
CA LEU A 604 24.96 -3.23 -12.41
C LEU A 604 24.78 -1.85 -11.76
N VAL A 605 24.34 -1.81 -10.50
CA VAL A 605 24.17 -0.56 -9.74
C VAL A 605 25.51 0.16 -9.59
N GLY A 606 26.60 -0.55 -9.30
CA GLY A 606 27.95 0.00 -9.24
C GLY A 606 28.38 0.63 -10.57
N LYS A 607 28.23 -0.10 -11.67
CA LYS A 607 28.56 0.37 -13.03
C LYS A 607 27.71 1.58 -13.44
N ILE A 608 26.41 1.60 -13.12
CA ILE A 608 25.52 2.73 -13.42
C ILE A 608 25.93 3.98 -12.63
N ARG A 609 26.39 3.83 -11.40
CA ARG A 609 26.84 4.94 -10.55
C ARG A 609 28.25 5.42 -10.88
N GLY A 610 29.00 4.72 -11.71
CA GLY A 610 30.36 5.06 -12.11
C GLY A 610 31.40 4.66 -11.06
N HIS A 611 31.14 3.62 -10.33
CA HIS A 611 32.06 3.01 -9.34
C HIS A 611 32.55 1.65 -9.83
#